data_0a5a0a24ea5c866835372813afda6005
#
_entry.id   0a5a0a24ea5c866835372813afda6005
#
_cell.length_a   1.000
_cell.length_b   1.000
_cell.length_c   1.000
_cell.angle_alpha   90.00
_cell.angle_beta   90.00
_cell.angle_gamma   90.00
#
_symmetry.space_group_name_H-M   'P 1'
#
loop_
_entity.id
_entity.type
_entity.pdbx_description
1 polymer ?
#
loop_
_entity_poly.entity_id
_entity_poly.type
_entity_poly.pdbx_seq_one_letter_code
_entity_poly.pdbx_strand_id
1 'polypeptide(L)'
;MSGPGKVTTVLLAGRSSRARTAWLGAVLALLALLCALSVAIGTRDVSFADILGGLSGRVETVAEAAVAVRLPRTLLALLSGAALGLAGAIMQGVTRNPLADPGILGVNMGASLAVVIAIVWFGIASAQAFIITAIAGAGASAVFVYVVGSLGRGGATPLKLALAGAATSVAFSSLVIAVVLPRSDIAGGIRSWQIGGVGGATFERIETVLPFLVAGFIISLLSARKLNSLALGDELAAGLGENVMAARAVASFGAILLCGAATAICGPIGFVGLVVPHLCRLLVGVDNRWLLPFSALGGACLLLAADIVGRIVARPSELDVGIVTALVGAPFFIWIVRRQRVREL
;
A
#
# COMPACT_ATOMS: atom_id res chain seq x y z
N MET A 1 19.67 35.31 -31.21
CA MET A 1 19.45 33.93 -31.72
C MET A 1 20.05 32.98 -30.73
N SER A 2 19.26 32.54 -29.73
CA SER A 2 19.64 31.56 -28.71
C SER A 2 18.99 30.24 -29.10
N GLY A 3 19.83 29.23 -29.34
CA GLY A 3 19.44 27.92 -29.81
C GLY A 3 18.48 27.18 -28.86
N PRO A 4 17.63 26.29 -29.37
CA PRO A 4 16.69 25.56 -28.57
C PRO A 4 17.43 24.65 -27.58
N GLY A 5 17.21 24.89 -26.28
CA GLY A 5 17.76 24.10 -25.20
C GLY A 5 17.51 22.61 -25.40
N LYS A 6 18.54 21.81 -25.20
CA LYS A 6 18.46 20.34 -25.10
C LYS A 6 17.50 19.96 -23.97
N VAL A 7 16.21 19.95 -24.27
CA VAL A 7 15.18 19.40 -23.38
C VAL A 7 15.31 17.89 -23.41
N THR A 8 15.89 17.39 -22.41
CA THR A 8 15.84 16.11 -21.74
C THR A 8 15.02 15.00 -22.46
N THR A 9 15.56 14.48 -23.55
CA THR A 9 15.07 13.24 -24.21
C THR A 9 15.44 11.97 -23.41
N VAL A 10 15.89 12.12 -22.17
CA VAL A 10 16.40 11.01 -21.34
C VAL A 10 15.28 10.18 -20.71
N LEU A 11 14.04 10.65 -20.68
CA LEU A 11 12.93 9.94 -20.01
C LEU A 11 12.13 8.98 -20.90
N LEU A 12 12.37 8.95 -22.21
CA LEU A 12 11.64 8.10 -23.16
C LEU A 12 12.46 6.92 -23.74
N ALA A 13 13.74 6.81 -23.43
CA ALA A 13 14.51 5.62 -23.78
C ALA A 13 14.09 4.47 -22.87
N GLY A 14 13.24 3.59 -23.38
CA GLY A 14 12.89 2.34 -22.69
C GLY A 14 14.17 1.66 -22.22
N ARG A 15 14.33 1.48 -20.89
CA ARG A 15 15.52 0.82 -20.35
C ARG A 15 15.66 -0.55 -21.01
N SER A 16 16.88 -0.93 -21.35
CA SER A 16 17.17 -2.21 -22.01
C SER A 16 16.65 -3.37 -21.14
N SER A 17 16.22 -4.45 -21.77
CA SER A 17 15.77 -5.66 -21.06
C SER A 17 16.81 -6.16 -20.06
N ARG A 18 18.09 -6.07 -20.42
CA ARG A 18 19.23 -6.46 -19.54
C ARG A 18 19.29 -5.60 -18.27
N ALA A 19 19.04 -4.29 -18.37
CA ALA A 19 19.02 -3.42 -17.19
C ALA A 19 17.83 -3.74 -16.27
N ARG A 20 16.65 -4.04 -16.84
CA ARG A 20 15.46 -4.43 -16.06
C ARG A 20 15.66 -5.76 -15.33
N THR A 21 16.26 -6.77 -15.99
CA THR A 21 16.56 -8.06 -15.35
C THR A 21 17.63 -7.92 -14.27
N ALA A 22 18.65 -7.08 -14.46
CA ALA A 22 19.65 -6.79 -13.44
C ALA A 22 19.01 -6.12 -12.19
N TRP A 23 18.13 -5.13 -12.40
CA TRP A 23 17.38 -4.51 -11.31
C TRP A 23 16.45 -5.51 -10.61
N LEU A 24 15.81 -6.43 -11.33
CA LEU A 24 14.99 -7.48 -10.73
C LEU A 24 15.83 -8.34 -9.79
N GLY A 25 17.01 -8.79 -10.25
CA GLY A 25 17.93 -9.53 -9.41
C GLY A 25 18.35 -8.76 -8.15
N ALA A 26 18.66 -7.46 -8.29
CA ALA A 26 19.04 -6.62 -7.17
C ALA A 26 17.90 -6.43 -6.15
N VAL A 27 16.66 -6.20 -6.61
CA VAL A 27 15.50 -6.06 -5.72
C VAL A 27 15.14 -7.37 -5.02
N LEU A 28 15.23 -8.51 -5.71
CA LEU A 28 15.03 -9.83 -5.10
C LEU A 28 16.11 -10.15 -4.06
N ALA A 29 17.37 -9.84 -4.35
CA ALA A 29 18.46 -10.00 -3.38
C ALA A 29 18.25 -9.11 -2.14
N LEU A 30 17.84 -7.85 -2.34
CA LEU A 30 17.51 -6.94 -1.25
C LEU A 30 16.34 -7.48 -0.43
N LEU A 31 15.27 -7.99 -1.08
CA LEU A 31 14.13 -8.57 -0.41
C LEU A 31 14.52 -9.78 0.44
N ALA A 32 15.32 -10.69 -0.12
CA ALA A 32 15.83 -11.86 0.62
C ALA A 32 16.66 -11.45 1.84
N LEU A 33 17.54 -10.45 1.67
CA LEU A 33 18.32 -9.87 2.77
C LEU A 33 17.42 -9.29 3.85
N LEU A 34 16.41 -8.48 3.48
CA LEU A 34 15.47 -7.88 4.43
C LEU A 34 14.64 -8.94 5.15
N CYS A 35 14.21 -10.00 4.47
CA CYS A 35 13.53 -11.13 5.12
C CYS A 35 14.44 -11.80 6.16
N ALA A 36 15.70 -12.09 5.82
CA ALA A 36 16.66 -12.66 6.75
C ALA A 36 16.92 -11.73 7.95
N LEU A 37 17.11 -10.44 7.70
CA LEU A 37 17.28 -9.44 8.76
C LEU A 37 16.03 -9.30 9.64
N SER A 38 14.84 -9.37 9.05
CA SER A 38 13.57 -9.28 9.79
C SER A 38 13.40 -10.44 10.78
N VAL A 39 13.86 -11.64 10.42
CA VAL A 39 13.85 -12.79 11.32
C VAL A 39 14.96 -12.69 12.36
N ALA A 40 16.16 -12.26 11.98
CA ALA A 40 17.33 -12.18 12.86
C ALA A 40 17.23 -11.02 13.87
N ILE A 41 16.77 -9.84 13.43
CA ILE A 41 16.80 -8.61 14.22
C ILE A 41 15.42 -8.33 14.85
N GLY A 42 15.40 -8.08 16.15
CA GLY A 42 14.19 -7.69 16.89
C GLY A 42 14.54 -6.93 18.16
N THR A 43 13.57 -6.73 19.03
CA THR A 43 13.79 -6.10 20.35
C THR A 43 14.66 -6.95 21.28
N ARG A 44 14.66 -8.27 21.08
CA ARG A 44 15.53 -9.21 21.79
C ARG A 44 16.61 -9.74 20.86
N ASP A 45 17.80 -9.88 21.40
CA ASP A 45 18.91 -10.52 20.72
C ASP A 45 18.71 -12.03 20.70
N VAL A 46 19.00 -12.65 19.57
CA VAL A 46 18.85 -14.09 19.33
C VAL A 46 20.16 -14.62 18.72
N SER A 47 20.58 -15.79 19.10
CA SER A 47 21.73 -16.48 18.50
C SER A 47 21.35 -17.15 17.18
N PHE A 48 22.34 -17.52 16.40
CA PHE A 48 22.10 -18.29 15.16
C PHE A 48 21.44 -19.65 15.44
N ALA A 49 21.76 -20.28 16.58
CA ALA A 49 21.13 -21.51 17.00
C ALA A 49 19.64 -21.32 17.33
N ASP A 50 19.26 -20.21 17.98
CA ASP A 50 17.86 -19.87 18.26
C ASP A 50 17.07 -19.60 16.98
N ILE A 51 17.71 -18.98 15.96
CA ILE A 51 17.08 -18.77 14.65
C ILE A 51 16.77 -20.12 14.00
N LEU A 52 17.72 -21.04 13.96
CA LEU A 52 17.51 -22.37 13.39
C LEU A 52 16.47 -23.19 14.19
N GLY A 53 16.49 -23.06 15.53
CA GLY A 53 15.49 -23.65 16.41
C GLY A 53 14.09 -23.14 16.13
N GLY A 54 13.89 -21.84 16.12
CA GLY A 54 12.59 -21.20 15.83
C GLY A 54 12.08 -21.48 14.41
N LEU A 55 12.97 -21.50 13.40
CA LEU A 55 12.61 -21.90 12.02
C LEU A 55 12.18 -23.37 11.93
N SER A 56 12.74 -24.27 12.74
CA SER A 56 12.36 -25.67 12.79
C SER A 56 11.10 -25.95 13.64
N GLY A 57 10.47 -24.90 14.16
CA GLY A 57 9.27 -25.00 15.01
C GLY A 57 9.55 -25.34 16.48
N ARG A 58 10.82 -25.35 16.92
CA ARG A 58 11.15 -25.47 18.34
C ARG A 58 10.83 -24.17 19.07
N VAL A 59 10.22 -24.28 20.24
CA VAL A 59 9.84 -23.14 21.09
C VAL A 59 10.18 -23.50 22.55
N GLU A 60 11.41 -24.00 22.76
CA GLU A 60 11.88 -24.43 24.07
C GLU A 60 12.46 -23.27 24.88
N THR A 61 12.98 -22.23 24.16
CA THR A 61 13.54 -21.05 24.77
C THR A 61 12.75 -19.79 24.41
N VAL A 62 12.86 -18.75 25.23
CA VAL A 62 12.24 -17.44 24.95
C VAL A 62 12.81 -16.82 23.65
N ALA A 63 14.05 -17.14 23.30
CA ALA A 63 14.69 -16.67 22.08
C ALA A 63 14.10 -17.35 20.82
N GLU A 64 13.90 -18.67 20.87
CA GLU A 64 13.22 -19.45 19.82
C GLU A 64 11.76 -18.98 19.65
N ALA A 65 11.04 -18.74 20.75
CA ALA A 65 9.68 -18.18 20.72
C ALA A 65 9.65 -16.81 20.05
N ALA A 66 10.64 -15.95 20.33
CA ALA A 66 10.75 -14.64 19.67
C ALA A 66 10.96 -14.78 18.16
N VAL A 67 11.75 -15.75 17.69
CA VAL A 67 11.93 -16.04 16.25
C VAL A 67 10.62 -16.54 15.64
N ALA A 68 9.92 -17.46 16.29
CA ALA A 68 8.65 -18.01 15.82
C ALA A 68 7.59 -16.92 15.57
N VAL A 69 7.50 -15.91 16.45
CA VAL A 69 6.59 -14.75 16.28
C VAL A 69 7.04 -13.83 15.13
N ARG A 70 8.35 -13.76 14.84
CA ARG A 70 8.86 -12.93 13.73
C ARG A 70 8.51 -13.48 12.34
N LEU A 71 8.27 -14.80 12.20
CA LEU A 71 7.94 -15.41 10.90
C LEU A 71 6.63 -14.88 10.31
N PRO A 72 5.47 -14.99 11.00
CA PRO A 72 4.22 -14.45 10.48
C PRO A 72 4.29 -12.92 10.31
N ARG A 73 5.02 -12.20 11.17
CA ARG A 73 5.23 -10.76 11.06
C ARG A 73 5.99 -10.40 9.78
N THR A 74 7.07 -11.10 9.46
CA THR A 74 7.84 -10.91 8.22
C THR A 74 6.97 -11.20 7.00
N LEU A 75 6.22 -12.30 7.01
CA LEU A 75 5.31 -12.65 5.92
C LEU A 75 4.20 -11.60 5.74
N LEU A 76 3.61 -11.12 6.83
CA LEU A 76 2.59 -10.09 6.79
C LEU A 76 3.14 -8.77 6.23
N ALA A 77 4.32 -8.34 6.67
CA ALA A 77 5.00 -7.14 6.14
C ALA A 77 5.27 -7.27 4.65
N LEU A 78 5.75 -8.44 4.20
CA LEU A 78 5.99 -8.72 2.78
C LEU A 78 4.70 -8.61 1.96
N LEU A 79 3.64 -9.32 2.36
CA LEU A 79 2.36 -9.36 1.64
C LEU A 79 1.67 -8.00 1.62
N SER A 80 1.60 -7.32 2.76
CA SER A 80 0.94 -6.02 2.87
C SER A 80 1.72 -4.92 2.16
N GLY A 81 3.05 -4.94 2.26
CA GLY A 81 3.91 -4.02 1.52
C GLY A 81 3.77 -4.19 0.01
N ALA A 82 3.78 -5.44 -0.47
CA ALA A 82 3.55 -5.76 -1.88
C ALA A 82 2.16 -5.29 -2.35
N ALA A 83 1.12 -5.54 -1.54
CA ALA A 83 -0.24 -5.13 -1.85
C ALA A 83 -0.38 -3.60 -1.96
N LEU A 84 0.15 -2.86 -0.99
CA LEU A 84 0.09 -1.39 -0.97
C LEU A 84 0.91 -0.76 -2.10
N GLY A 85 2.12 -1.28 -2.37
CA GLY A 85 2.97 -0.81 -3.46
C GLY A 85 2.31 -1.02 -4.84
N LEU A 86 1.73 -2.19 -5.06
CA LEU A 86 1.00 -2.51 -6.29
C LEU A 86 -0.28 -1.68 -6.43
N ALA A 87 -1.08 -1.56 -5.36
CA ALA A 87 -2.30 -0.75 -5.36
C ALA A 87 -2.00 0.72 -5.69
N GLY A 88 -0.92 1.28 -5.13
CA GLY A 88 -0.46 2.62 -5.45
C GLY A 88 -0.10 2.79 -6.92
N ALA A 89 0.66 1.85 -7.50
CA ALA A 89 1.02 1.89 -8.92
C ALA A 89 -0.21 1.87 -9.84
N ILE A 90 -1.21 1.05 -9.51
CA ILE A 90 -2.48 1.00 -10.23
C ILE A 90 -3.24 2.32 -10.13
N MET A 91 -3.39 2.87 -8.93
CA MET A 91 -4.11 4.12 -8.74
C MET A 91 -3.46 5.28 -9.49
N GLN A 92 -2.12 5.34 -9.50
CA GLN A 92 -1.38 6.31 -10.30
C GLN A 92 -1.60 6.11 -11.81
N GLY A 93 -1.68 4.86 -12.28
CA GLY A 93 -1.98 4.54 -13.68
C GLY A 93 -3.42 4.91 -14.09
N VAL A 94 -4.40 4.54 -13.27
CA VAL A 94 -5.83 4.79 -13.51
C VAL A 94 -6.14 6.30 -13.53
N THR A 95 -5.58 7.03 -12.57
CA THR A 95 -5.83 8.48 -12.42
C THR A 95 -4.89 9.33 -13.27
N ARG A 96 -3.88 8.73 -13.90
CA ARG A 96 -2.77 9.42 -14.60
C ARG A 96 -2.10 10.51 -13.73
N ASN A 97 -2.10 10.28 -12.46
CA ASN A 97 -1.52 11.20 -11.48
C ASN A 97 -0.44 10.46 -10.68
N PRO A 98 0.84 10.85 -10.77
CA PRO A 98 1.93 10.19 -10.04
C PRO A 98 1.85 10.38 -8.53
N LEU A 99 0.98 11.27 -8.04
CA LEU A 99 0.73 11.52 -6.63
C LEU A 99 -0.51 10.78 -6.10
N ALA A 100 -1.18 9.98 -6.92
CA ALA A 100 -2.34 9.21 -6.48
C ALA A 100 -1.91 8.05 -5.57
N ASP A 101 -2.67 7.88 -4.51
CA ASP A 101 -2.54 6.80 -3.53
C ASP A 101 -3.96 6.30 -3.19
N PRO A 102 -4.18 5.01 -2.93
CA PRO A 102 -5.50 4.52 -2.52
C PRO A 102 -6.06 5.25 -1.30
N GLY A 103 -5.19 5.68 -0.38
CA GLY A 103 -5.57 6.49 0.79
C GLY A 103 -6.20 7.83 0.43
N ILE A 104 -5.79 8.45 -0.69
CA ILE A 104 -6.37 9.72 -1.18
C ILE A 104 -7.85 9.55 -1.57
N LEU A 105 -8.28 8.34 -1.96
CA LEU A 105 -9.70 8.05 -2.20
C LEU A 105 -10.47 7.72 -0.92
N GLY A 106 -9.92 8.01 0.25
CA GLY A 106 -10.56 7.74 1.53
C GLY A 106 -10.69 6.25 1.88
N VAL A 107 -10.03 5.36 1.13
CA VAL A 107 -10.14 3.90 1.27
C VAL A 107 -9.81 3.45 2.69
N ASN A 108 -8.72 3.95 3.25
CA ASN A 108 -8.27 3.60 4.61
C ASN A 108 -9.28 4.06 5.68
N MET A 109 -9.77 5.29 5.58
CA MET A 109 -10.74 5.84 6.55
C MET A 109 -12.13 5.22 6.38
N GLY A 110 -12.50 4.87 5.14
CA GLY A 110 -13.73 4.12 4.88
C GLY A 110 -13.71 2.71 5.47
N ALA A 111 -12.59 2.00 5.32
CA ALA A 111 -12.37 0.73 5.99
C ALA A 111 -12.47 0.86 7.50
N SER A 112 -11.79 1.87 8.07
CA SER A 112 -11.79 2.13 9.52
C SER A 112 -13.17 2.44 10.05
N LEU A 113 -13.94 3.31 9.38
CA LEU A 113 -15.29 3.66 9.80
C LEU A 113 -16.24 2.46 9.76
N ALA A 114 -16.18 1.68 8.65
CA ALA A 114 -17.03 0.50 8.52
C ALA A 114 -16.73 -0.54 9.60
N VAL A 115 -15.45 -0.79 9.90
CA VAL A 115 -15.04 -1.72 10.96
C VAL A 115 -15.51 -1.24 12.33
N VAL A 116 -15.33 0.05 12.65
CA VAL A 116 -15.76 0.60 13.94
C VAL A 116 -17.27 0.49 14.09
N ILE A 117 -18.04 0.85 13.06
CA ILE A 117 -19.50 0.68 13.02
C ILE A 117 -19.86 -0.79 13.27
N ALA A 118 -19.22 -1.70 12.56
CA ALA A 118 -19.53 -3.12 12.66
C ALA A 118 -19.21 -3.71 14.04
N ILE A 119 -18.12 -3.28 14.69
CA ILE A 119 -17.80 -3.69 16.07
C ILE A 119 -18.84 -3.14 17.04
N VAL A 120 -19.16 -1.84 16.95
CA VAL A 120 -19.96 -1.17 17.96
C VAL A 120 -21.44 -1.54 17.89
N TRP A 121 -22.02 -1.62 16.70
CA TRP A 121 -23.46 -1.85 16.52
C TRP A 121 -23.83 -3.29 16.17
N PHE A 122 -22.90 -4.04 15.55
CA PHE A 122 -23.17 -5.43 15.13
C PHE A 122 -22.35 -6.45 15.90
N GLY A 123 -21.42 -6.02 16.79
CA GLY A 123 -20.66 -6.90 17.65
C GLY A 123 -19.76 -7.90 16.88
N ILE A 124 -19.25 -7.51 15.71
CA ILE A 124 -18.38 -8.42 14.95
C ILE A 124 -17.12 -8.74 15.74
N ALA A 125 -16.82 -10.06 15.86
CA ALA A 125 -15.65 -10.55 16.57
C ALA A 125 -14.76 -11.47 15.70
N SER A 126 -15.30 -12.01 14.59
CA SER A 126 -14.51 -12.90 13.73
C SER A 126 -13.57 -12.14 12.80
N ALA A 127 -12.35 -12.66 12.61
CA ALA A 127 -11.37 -12.08 11.72
C ALA A 127 -11.90 -11.96 10.27
N GLN A 128 -12.67 -12.94 9.81
CA GLN A 128 -13.26 -12.93 8.47
C GLN A 128 -14.29 -11.80 8.32
N ALA A 129 -15.21 -11.62 9.27
CA ALA A 129 -16.19 -10.54 9.24
C ALA A 129 -15.48 -9.17 9.25
N PHE A 130 -14.42 -9.02 10.05
CA PHE A 130 -13.60 -7.83 10.11
C PHE A 130 -12.98 -7.49 8.74
N ILE A 131 -12.37 -8.47 8.07
CA ILE A 131 -11.74 -8.30 6.76
C ILE A 131 -12.79 -7.93 5.69
N ILE A 132 -13.89 -8.64 5.63
CA ILE A 132 -14.97 -8.36 4.66
C ILE A 132 -15.52 -6.95 4.89
N THR A 133 -15.75 -6.57 6.13
CA THR A 133 -16.26 -5.24 6.48
C THR A 133 -15.25 -4.14 6.09
N ALA A 134 -13.97 -4.35 6.34
CA ALA A 134 -12.93 -3.39 5.96
C ALA A 134 -12.85 -3.22 4.44
N ILE A 135 -12.88 -4.32 3.67
CA ILE A 135 -12.88 -4.27 2.20
C ILE A 135 -14.14 -3.60 1.67
N ALA A 136 -15.31 -3.93 2.23
CA ALA A 136 -16.59 -3.31 1.85
C ALA A 136 -16.58 -1.80 2.14
N GLY A 137 -16.10 -1.39 3.31
CA GLY A 137 -15.96 0.01 3.70
C GLY A 137 -14.97 0.77 2.82
N ALA A 138 -13.85 0.14 2.48
CA ALA A 138 -12.87 0.65 1.54
C ALA A 138 -13.50 0.92 0.16
N GLY A 139 -14.22 -0.07 -0.37
CA GLY A 139 -14.91 0.03 -1.65
C GLY A 139 -16.02 1.08 -1.65
N ALA A 140 -16.87 1.10 -0.61
CA ALA A 140 -17.93 2.08 -0.45
C ALA A 140 -17.38 3.52 -0.40
N SER A 141 -16.29 3.74 0.35
CA SER A 141 -15.61 5.02 0.40
C SER A 141 -15.05 5.46 -0.95
N ALA A 142 -14.39 4.54 -1.67
CA ALA A 142 -13.85 4.85 -2.99
C ALA A 142 -14.96 5.24 -3.99
N VAL A 143 -16.08 4.51 -3.99
CA VAL A 143 -17.25 4.84 -4.81
C VAL A 143 -17.82 6.20 -4.42
N PHE A 144 -17.99 6.45 -3.11
CA PHE A 144 -18.49 7.73 -2.60
C PHE A 144 -17.62 8.91 -3.05
N VAL A 145 -16.30 8.80 -2.86
CA VAL A 145 -15.34 9.84 -3.28
C VAL A 145 -15.37 10.05 -4.79
N TYR A 146 -15.47 8.96 -5.57
CA TYR A 146 -15.58 9.05 -7.01
C TYR A 146 -16.86 9.77 -7.46
N VAL A 147 -18.01 9.42 -6.86
CA VAL A 147 -19.30 10.08 -7.14
C VAL A 147 -19.21 11.57 -6.80
N VAL A 148 -18.76 11.91 -5.57
CA VAL A 148 -18.64 13.31 -5.14
C VAL A 148 -17.64 14.08 -6.03
N GLY A 149 -16.49 13.49 -6.35
CA GLY A 149 -15.47 14.11 -7.20
C GLY A 149 -15.89 14.26 -8.68
N SER A 150 -16.90 13.48 -9.13
CA SER A 150 -17.45 13.61 -10.47
C SER A 150 -18.60 14.61 -10.60
N LEU A 151 -19.11 15.15 -9.49
CA LEU A 151 -20.18 16.14 -9.51
C LEU A 151 -19.73 17.46 -10.16
N GLY A 152 -20.66 18.11 -10.86
CA GLY A 152 -20.44 19.37 -11.54
C GLY A 152 -19.79 19.27 -12.91
N ARG A 153 -19.45 20.43 -13.51
CA ARG A 153 -18.91 20.50 -14.87
C ARG A 153 -17.48 19.93 -14.95
N GLY A 154 -17.16 19.19 -15.99
CA GLY A 154 -15.82 18.65 -16.27
C GLY A 154 -15.52 17.26 -15.68
N GLY A 155 -16.50 16.60 -15.03
CA GLY A 155 -16.35 15.23 -14.54
C GLY A 155 -15.33 15.06 -13.40
N ALA A 156 -14.87 13.82 -13.20
CA ALA A 156 -13.89 13.45 -12.18
C ALA A 156 -12.46 13.84 -12.61
N THR A 157 -11.98 14.99 -12.17
CA THR A 157 -10.58 15.37 -12.34
C THR A 157 -9.71 14.88 -11.18
N PRO A 158 -8.39 14.66 -11.36
CA PRO A 158 -7.49 14.25 -10.28
C PRO A 158 -7.54 15.18 -9.06
N LEU A 159 -7.64 16.48 -9.27
CA LEU A 159 -7.74 17.47 -8.20
C LEU A 159 -9.06 17.34 -7.43
N LYS A 160 -10.19 17.18 -8.11
CA LYS A 160 -11.50 16.99 -7.47
C LYS A 160 -11.53 15.69 -6.65
N LEU A 161 -10.98 14.61 -7.18
CA LEU A 161 -10.88 13.34 -6.47
C LEU A 161 -10.01 13.45 -5.21
N ALA A 162 -8.87 14.14 -5.31
CA ALA A 162 -7.99 14.36 -4.17
C ALA A 162 -8.66 15.21 -3.08
N LEU A 163 -9.34 16.30 -3.46
CA LEU A 163 -10.06 17.17 -2.51
C LEU A 163 -11.25 16.44 -1.87
N ALA A 164 -12.06 15.72 -2.68
CA ALA A 164 -13.19 14.94 -2.18
C ALA A 164 -12.70 13.84 -1.22
N GLY A 165 -11.62 13.13 -1.56
CA GLY A 165 -11.05 12.10 -0.72
C GLY A 165 -10.44 12.63 0.57
N ALA A 166 -9.75 13.77 0.53
CA ALA A 166 -9.23 14.42 1.71
C ALA A 166 -10.37 14.86 2.66
N ALA A 167 -11.40 15.52 2.14
CA ALA A 167 -12.57 15.93 2.91
C ALA A 167 -13.30 14.72 3.53
N THR A 168 -13.50 13.65 2.72
CA THR A 168 -14.13 12.41 3.18
C THR A 168 -13.28 11.74 4.26
N SER A 169 -11.97 11.69 4.11
CA SER A 169 -11.07 11.10 5.11
C SER A 169 -11.14 11.83 6.45
N VAL A 170 -11.18 13.18 6.42
CA VAL A 170 -11.33 13.98 7.64
C VAL A 170 -12.70 13.74 8.30
N ALA A 171 -13.78 13.73 7.51
CA ALA A 171 -15.12 13.47 8.00
C ALA A 171 -15.23 12.07 8.64
N PHE A 172 -14.73 11.04 7.95
CA PHE A 172 -14.75 9.66 8.46
C PHE A 172 -13.86 9.48 9.70
N SER A 173 -12.70 10.12 9.74
CA SER A 173 -11.84 10.14 10.93
C SER A 173 -12.56 10.76 12.12
N SER A 174 -13.26 11.89 11.92
CA SER A 174 -14.04 12.53 12.96
C SER A 174 -15.20 11.65 13.47
N LEU A 175 -15.89 10.96 12.56
CA LEU A 175 -16.95 10.00 12.92
C LEU A 175 -16.38 8.81 13.70
N VAL A 176 -15.23 8.26 13.29
CA VAL A 176 -14.55 7.19 14.03
C VAL A 176 -14.22 7.64 15.45
N ILE A 177 -13.65 8.84 15.61
CA ILE A 177 -13.35 9.39 16.94
C ILE A 177 -14.63 9.56 17.77
N ALA A 178 -15.69 10.11 17.18
CA ALA A 178 -16.97 10.32 17.87
C ALA A 178 -17.58 9.00 18.38
N VAL A 179 -17.45 7.92 17.61
CA VAL A 179 -17.96 6.59 17.98
C VAL A 179 -17.08 5.91 19.04
N VAL A 180 -15.76 6.06 18.92
CA VAL A 180 -14.79 5.36 19.79
C VAL A 180 -14.60 6.07 21.13
N LEU A 181 -14.70 7.41 21.16
CA LEU A 181 -14.40 8.22 22.35
C LEU A 181 -15.19 7.79 23.60
N PRO A 182 -16.53 7.53 23.54
CA PRO A 182 -17.29 7.09 24.69
C PRO A 182 -17.11 5.60 25.06
N ARG A 183 -16.35 4.84 24.29
CA ARG A 183 -16.20 3.39 24.38
C ARG A 183 -14.80 3.01 24.85
N SER A 184 -14.54 3.15 26.16
CA SER A 184 -13.24 2.84 26.76
C SER A 184 -12.84 1.35 26.60
N ASP A 185 -13.83 0.46 26.47
CA ASP A 185 -13.67 -0.99 26.28
C ASP A 185 -12.97 -1.35 24.97
N ILE A 186 -13.19 -0.61 23.88
CA ILE A 186 -12.63 -0.88 22.56
C ILE A 186 -11.61 0.18 22.10
N ALA A 187 -11.60 1.34 22.76
CA ALA A 187 -10.82 2.51 22.32
C ALA A 187 -9.32 2.21 22.19
N GLY A 188 -8.74 1.44 23.11
CA GLY A 188 -7.33 1.08 23.09
C GLY A 188 -6.96 0.23 21.86
N GLY A 189 -7.73 -0.82 21.60
CA GLY A 189 -7.51 -1.72 20.46
C GLY A 189 -7.69 -1.01 19.11
N ILE A 190 -8.72 -0.18 18.98
CA ILE A 190 -8.98 0.56 17.74
C ILE A 190 -7.87 1.60 17.48
N ARG A 191 -7.41 2.32 18.51
CA ARG A 191 -6.31 3.30 18.36
C ARG A 191 -5.02 2.62 17.93
N SER A 192 -4.65 1.49 18.57
CA SER A 192 -3.47 0.72 18.18
C SER A 192 -3.57 0.24 16.74
N TRP A 193 -4.72 -0.30 16.32
CA TRP A 193 -4.94 -0.71 14.95
C TRP A 193 -4.89 0.45 13.96
N GLN A 194 -5.41 1.63 14.30
CA GLN A 194 -5.39 2.83 13.44
C GLN A 194 -3.99 3.41 13.20
N ILE A 195 -3.03 3.13 14.05
CA ILE A 195 -1.63 3.54 13.84
C ILE A 195 -1.03 2.78 12.65
N GLY A 196 -1.48 1.56 12.43
CA GLY A 196 -1.01 0.69 11.36
C GLY A 196 0.30 -0.03 11.71
N GLY A 197 0.22 -1.33 11.90
CA GLY A 197 1.35 -2.15 12.32
C GLY A 197 1.26 -3.60 11.86
N VAL A 198 2.39 -4.29 11.91
CA VAL A 198 2.51 -5.72 11.59
C VAL A 198 2.79 -6.58 12.84
N GLY A 199 2.85 -5.95 14.02
CA GLY A 199 3.23 -6.60 15.28
C GLY A 199 2.26 -7.70 15.76
N GLY A 200 0.97 -7.59 15.42
CA GLY A 200 -0.08 -8.56 15.75
C GLY A 200 -0.26 -9.69 14.74
N ALA A 201 0.73 -9.99 13.92
CA ALA A 201 0.66 -11.00 12.88
C ALA A 201 0.57 -12.42 13.45
N THR A 202 -0.38 -13.20 12.92
CA THR A 202 -0.47 -14.66 13.11
C THR A 202 -0.71 -15.31 11.75
N PHE A 203 -0.31 -16.59 11.61
CA PHE A 203 -0.57 -17.32 10.37
C PHE A 203 -2.08 -17.42 10.08
N GLU A 204 -2.90 -17.64 11.09
CA GLU A 204 -4.36 -17.71 10.97
C GLU A 204 -4.96 -16.43 10.34
N ARG A 205 -4.52 -15.26 10.81
CA ARG A 205 -4.96 -13.98 10.22
C ARG A 205 -4.49 -13.82 8.78
N ILE A 206 -3.27 -14.26 8.46
CA ILE A 206 -2.73 -14.22 7.11
C ILE A 206 -3.53 -15.16 6.20
N GLU A 207 -3.81 -16.37 6.60
CA GLU A 207 -4.62 -17.33 5.86
C GLU A 207 -6.02 -16.77 5.54
N THR A 208 -6.63 -16.08 6.51
CA THR A 208 -7.96 -15.47 6.33
C THR A 208 -7.95 -14.35 5.28
N VAL A 209 -6.88 -13.55 5.18
CA VAL A 209 -6.79 -12.44 4.22
C VAL A 209 -6.22 -12.88 2.87
N LEU A 210 -5.51 -13.99 2.82
CA LEU A 210 -4.77 -14.45 1.65
C LEU A 210 -5.62 -14.58 0.37
N PRO A 211 -6.85 -15.12 0.39
CA PRO A 211 -7.69 -15.21 -0.82
C PRO A 211 -7.97 -13.84 -1.45
N PHE A 212 -8.21 -12.80 -0.61
CA PHE A 212 -8.46 -11.44 -1.08
C PHE A 212 -7.20 -10.81 -1.68
N LEU A 213 -6.04 -11.03 -1.03
CA LEU A 213 -4.76 -10.57 -1.56
C LEU A 213 -4.45 -11.24 -2.90
N VAL A 214 -4.58 -12.57 -3.00
CA VAL A 214 -4.32 -13.32 -4.25
C VAL A 214 -5.24 -12.84 -5.37
N ALA A 215 -6.54 -12.71 -5.12
CA ALA A 215 -7.48 -12.18 -6.12
C ALA A 215 -7.09 -10.75 -6.54
N GLY A 216 -6.77 -9.88 -5.57
CA GLY A 216 -6.30 -8.52 -5.84
C GLY A 216 -5.00 -8.48 -6.65
N PHE A 217 -4.01 -9.32 -6.34
CA PHE A 217 -2.77 -9.44 -7.12
C PHE A 217 -3.03 -9.88 -8.56
N ILE A 218 -3.84 -10.91 -8.76
CA ILE A 218 -4.17 -11.42 -10.10
C ILE A 218 -4.85 -10.32 -10.93
N ILE A 219 -5.92 -9.71 -10.42
CA ILE A 219 -6.67 -8.66 -11.13
C ILE A 219 -5.75 -7.48 -11.47
N SER A 220 -4.92 -7.07 -10.51
CA SER A 220 -4.01 -5.95 -10.65
C SER A 220 -2.93 -6.20 -11.70
N LEU A 221 -2.27 -7.34 -11.65
CA LEU A 221 -1.19 -7.68 -12.60
C LEU A 221 -1.74 -7.89 -14.02
N LEU A 222 -2.91 -8.49 -14.16
CA LEU A 222 -3.59 -8.64 -15.47
C LEU A 222 -4.01 -7.29 -16.07
N SER A 223 -4.19 -6.26 -15.26
CA SER A 223 -4.54 -4.91 -15.71
C SER A 223 -3.36 -4.14 -16.35
N ALA A 224 -2.13 -4.65 -16.30
CA ALA A 224 -0.92 -3.96 -16.75
C ALA A 224 -1.01 -3.46 -18.20
N ARG A 225 -1.53 -4.27 -19.13
CA ARG A 225 -1.67 -3.90 -20.55
C ARG A 225 -2.70 -2.79 -20.73
N LYS A 226 -3.85 -2.92 -20.05
CA LYS A 226 -4.93 -1.93 -20.10
C LYS A 226 -4.46 -0.58 -19.55
N LEU A 227 -3.67 -0.58 -18.46
CA LEU A 227 -3.07 0.63 -17.91
C LEU A 227 -2.08 1.30 -18.88
N ASN A 228 -1.33 0.51 -19.67
CA ASN A 228 -0.47 1.08 -20.71
C ASN A 228 -1.31 1.76 -21.82
N SER A 229 -2.43 1.16 -22.23
CA SER A 229 -3.36 1.80 -23.18
C SER A 229 -3.97 3.08 -22.61
N LEU A 230 -4.43 3.05 -21.35
CA LEU A 230 -4.96 4.23 -20.67
C LEU A 230 -3.95 5.38 -20.55
N ALA A 231 -2.66 5.06 -20.45
CA ALA A 231 -1.61 6.08 -20.37
C ALA A 231 -1.49 6.94 -21.64
N LEU A 232 -1.96 6.45 -22.80
CA LEU A 232 -1.97 7.18 -24.08
C LEU A 232 -3.07 8.25 -24.17
N GLY A 233 -4.05 8.20 -23.30
CA GLY A 233 -5.24 9.06 -23.36
C GLY A 233 -6.51 8.26 -23.63
N ASP A 234 -7.67 8.80 -23.20
CA ASP A 234 -8.95 8.07 -23.30
C ASP A 234 -9.37 7.86 -24.76
N GLU A 235 -9.17 8.89 -25.59
CA GLU A 235 -9.52 8.83 -27.01
C GLU A 235 -8.65 7.81 -27.75
N LEU A 236 -7.33 7.82 -27.50
CA LEU A 236 -6.41 6.87 -28.13
C LEU A 236 -6.65 5.44 -27.61
N ALA A 237 -6.88 5.29 -26.32
CA ALA A 237 -7.21 3.95 -25.75
C ALA A 237 -8.49 3.40 -26.35
N ALA A 238 -9.54 4.20 -26.49
CA ALA A 238 -10.79 3.81 -27.14
C ALA A 238 -10.58 3.49 -28.63
N GLY A 239 -9.78 4.29 -29.35
CA GLY A 239 -9.39 4.03 -30.74
C GLY A 239 -8.64 2.70 -30.94
N LEU A 240 -7.91 2.24 -29.91
CA LEU A 240 -7.25 0.93 -29.88
C LEU A 240 -8.21 -0.23 -29.47
N GLY A 241 -9.50 0.06 -29.27
CA GLY A 241 -10.52 -0.94 -28.91
C GLY A 241 -10.64 -1.22 -27.42
N GLU A 242 -9.98 -0.45 -26.54
CA GLU A 242 -10.13 -0.63 -25.10
C GLU A 242 -11.42 0.03 -24.58
N ASN A 243 -12.15 -0.71 -23.76
CA ASN A 243 -13.22 -0.11 -22.96
C ASN A 243 -12.62 0.62 -21.76
N VAL A 244 -12.41 1.93 -21.91
CA VAL A 244 -11.75 2.78 -20.90
C VAL A 244 -12.42 2.70 -19.53
N MET A 245 -13.77 2.70 -19.48
CA MET A 245 -14.51 2.63 -18.22
C MET A 245 -14.31 1.27 -17.53
N ALA A 246 -14.46 0.19 -18.28
CA ALA A 246 -14.25 -1.16 -17.74
C ALA A 246 -12.78 -1.38 -17.32
N ALA A 247 -11.81 -0.90 -18.10
CA ALA A 247 -10.40 -1.00 -17.77
C ALA A 247 -10.07 -0.29 -16.45
N ARG A 248 -10.58 0.94 -16.27
CA ARG A 248 -10.45 1.69 -15.02
C ARG A 248 -11.14 1.00 -13.85
N ALA A 249 -12.38 0.55 -14.03
CA ALA A 249 -13.15 -0.10 -12.98
C ALA A 249 -12.46 -1.39 -12.48
N VAL A 250 -12.01 -2.26 -13.38
CA VAL A 250 -11.34 -3.52 -13.05
C VAL A 250 -10.00 -3.25 -12.34
N ALA A 251 -9.18 -2.34 -12.87
CA ALA A 251 -7.91 -1.99 -12.25
C ALA A 251 -8.11 -1.37 -10.86
N SER A 252 -9.04 -0.42 -10.71
CA SER A 252 -9.38 0.19 -9.41
C SER A 252 -9.92 -0.83 -8.43
N PHE A 253 -10.75 -1.77 -8.87
CA PHE A 253 -11.26 -2.84 -8.00
C PHE A 253 -10.12 -3.70 -7.44
N GLY A 254 -9.13 -4.08 -8.28
CA GLY A 254 -7.94 -4.78 -7.82
C GLY A 254 -7.16 -3.99 -6.77
N ALA A 255 -6.95 -2.69 -6.99
CA ALA A 255 -6.25 -1.82 -6.04
C ALA A 255 -7.01 -1.65 -4.72
N ILE A 256 -8.35 -1.47 -4.77
CA ILE A 256 -9.19 -1.36 -3.58
C ILE A 256 -9.18 -2.67 -2.77
N LEU A 257 -9.25 -3.81 -3.46
CA LEU A 257 -9.21 -5.12 -2.82
C LEU A 257 -7.87 -5.34 -2.09
N LEU A 258 -6.74 -5.02 -2.74
CA LEU A 258 -5.41 -5.10 -2.14
C LEU A 258 -5.27 -4.16 -0.93
N CYS A 259 -5.66 -2.89 -1.11
CA CYS A 259 -5.55 -1.90 -0.05
C CYS A 259 -6.49 -2.21 1.11
N GLY A 260 -7.75 -2.58 0.84
CA GLY A 260 -8.73 -2.97 1.85
C GLY A 260 -8.30 -4.20 2.65
N ALA A 261 -7.77 -5.22 1.97
CA ALA A 261 -7.25 -6.43 2.62
C ALA A 261 -6.02 -6.14 3.49
N ALA A 262 -5.07 -5.34 2.99
CA ALA A 262 -3.91 -4.92 3.78
C ALA A 262 -4.32 -4.06 4.99
N THR A 263 -5.24 -3.10 4.80
CA THR A 263 -5.75 -2.25 5.88
C THR A 263 -6.52 -3.06 6.93
N ALA A 264 -7.27 -4.08 6.53
CA ALA A 264 -8.01 -4.92 7.45
C ALA A 264 -7.09 -5.57 8.50
N ILE A 265 -5.95 -6.09 8.09
CA ILE A 265 -5.06 -6.87 8.96
C ILE A 265 -3.99 -6.00 9.63
N CYS A 266 -3.46 -4.99 8.92
CA CYS A 266 -2.38 -4.14 9.41
C CYS A 266 -2.85 -2.79 9.93
N GLY A 267 -4.13 -2.42 9.76
CA GLY A 267 -4.56 -1.04 9.89
C GLY A 267 -4.13 -0.18 8.71
N PRO A 268 -4.48 1.11 8.73
CA PRO A 268 -4.15 2.04 7.66
C PRO A 268 -2.65 2.38 7.64
N ILE A 269 -1.95 1.98 6.58
CA ILE A 269 -0.54 2.32 6.34
C ILE A 269 -0.49 3.25 5.13
N GLY A 270 0.07 4.45 5.31
CA GLY A 270 0.21 5.44 4.25
C GLY A 270 1.58 5.45 3.58
N PHE A 271 1.69 6.24 2.50
CA PHE A 271 2.91 6.56 1.76
C PHE A 271 3.55 5.43 0.95
N VAL A 272 3.33 4.14 1.25
CA VAL A 272 3.91 3.02 0.49
C VAL A 272 3.49 3.10 -0.97
N GLY A 273 2.19 3.26 -1.23
CA GLY A 273 1.62 3.38 -2.57
C GLY A 273 2.01 4.65 -3.32
N LEU A 274 2.45 5.68 -2.60
CA LEU A 274 2.94 6.92 -3.19
C LEU A 274 4.43 6.83 -3.58
N VAL A 275 5.26 6.43 -2.62
CA VAL A 275 6.72 6.46 -2.72
C VAL A 275 7.25 5.38 -3.65
N VAL A 276 6.79 4.15 -3.46
CA VAL A 276 7.36 2.98 -4.12
C VAL A 276 7.19 3.02 -5.65
N PRO A 277 5.99 3.26 -6.22
CA PRO A 277 5.87 3.29 -7.67
C PRO A 277 6.67 4.41 -8.31
N HIS A 278 6.84 5.54 -7.60
CA HIS A 278 7.67 6.63 -8.08
C HIS A 278 9.14 6.20 -8.21
N LEU A 279 9.70 5.58 -7.18
CA LEU A 279 11.06 5.03 -7.21
C LEU A 279 11.22 3.94 -8.28
N CYS A 280 10.25 3.04 -8.39
CA CYS A 280 10.28 1.96 -9.39
C CYS A 280 10.27 2.51 -10.83
N ARG A 281 9.55 3.60 -11.12
CA ARG A 281 9.62 4.25 -12.44
C ARG A 281 11.01 4.74 -12.80
N LEU A 282 11.80 5.18 -11.83
CA LEU A 282 13.19 5.58 -12.06
C LEU A 282 14.08 4.37 -12.40
N LEU A 283 13.73 3.18 -11.91
CA LEU A 283 14.51 1.95 -12.12
C LEU A 283 14.13 1.24 -13.43
N VAL A 284 12.83 1.07 -13.71
CA VAL A 284 12.35 0.20 -14.81
C VAL A 284 11.59 0.93 -15.90
N GLY A 285 11.32 2.24 -15.72
CA GLY A 285 10.55 3.06 -16.66
C GLY A 285 9.05 3.00 -16.41
N VAL A 286 8.27 3.45 -17.40
CA VAL A 286 6.81 3.67 -17.27
C VAL A 286 5.95 2.50 -17.74
N ASP A 287 6.54 1.44 -18.29
CA ASP A 287 5.79 0.27 -18.76
C ASP A 287 5.20 -0.50 -17.56
N ASN A 288 3.88 -0.52 -17.45
CA ASN A 288 3.17 -1.16 -16.36
C ASN A 288 3.41 -2.68 -16.24
N ARG A 289 3.84 -3.35 -17.30
CA ARG A 289 4.22 -4.78 -17.24
C ARG A 289 5.42 -5.02 -16.33
N TRP A 290 6.31 -4.03 -16.21
CA TRP A 290 7.47 -4.04 -15.33
C TRP A 290 7.20 -3.25 -14.05
N LEU A 291 6.53 -2.11 -14.18
CA LEU A 291 6.28 -1.21 -13.06
C LEU A 291 5.44 -1.89 -11.96
N LEU A 292 4.39 -2.63 -12.32
CA LEU A 292 3.50 -3.25 -11.34
C LEU A 292 4.21 -4.33 -10.50
N PRO A 293 4.91 -5.33 -11.09
CA PRO A 293 5.67 -6.29 -10.29
C PRO A 293 6.76 -5.65 -9.45
N PHE A 294 7.48 -4.66 -10.01
CA PHE A 294 8.49 -3.95 -9.25
C PHE A 294 7.93 -3.14 -8.11
N SER A 295 6.74 -2.56 -8.27
CA SER A 295 6.05 -1.83 -7.19
C SER A 295 5.60 -2.78 -6.08
N ALA A 296 5.19 -4.00 -6.40
CA ALA A 296 4.90 -5.01 -5.39
C ALA A 296 6.18 -5.37 -4.60
N LEU A 297 7.26 -5.72 -5.28
CA LEU A 297 8.55 -6.07 -4.64
C LEU A 297 9.12 -4.89 -3.84
N GLY A 298 9.09 -3.69 -4.40
CA GLY A 298 9.56 -2.48 -3.73
C GLY A 298 8.74 -2.13 -2.49
N GLY A 299 7.41 -2.34 -2.55
CA GLY A 299 6.52 -2.17 -1.41
C GLY A 299 6.84 -3.15 -0.28
N ALA A 300 7.09 -4.43 -0.61
CA ALA A 300 7.54 -5.43 0.34
C ALA A 300 8.88 -5.02 0.99
N CYS A 301 9.85 -4.58 0.19
CA CYS A 301 11.14 -4.10 0.71
C CYS A 301 10.97 -2.90 1.66
N LEU A 302 10.15 -1.90 1.27
CA LEU A 302 9.93 -0.71 2.10
C LEU A 302 9.28 -1.06 3.43
N LEU A 303 8.25 -1.90 3.42
CA LEU A 303 7.52 -2.24 4.63
C LEU A 303 8.35 -3.10 5.58
N LEU A 304 9.11 -4.08 5.05
CA LEU A 304 10.07 -4.86 5.84
C LEU A 304 11.16 -3.98 6.44
N ALA A 305 11.74 -3.08 5.65
CA ALA A 305 12.76 -2.15 6.15
C ALA A 305 12.19 -1.24 7.25
N ALA A 306 10.98 -0.70 7.06
CA ALA A 306 10.31 0.14 8.06
C ALA A 306 10.01 -0.64 9.35
N ASP A 307 9.60 -1.91 9.25
CA ASP A 307 9.38 -2.76 10.41
C ASP A 307 10.67 -3.06 11.19
N ILE A 308 11.76 -3.37 10.50
CA ILE A 308 13.08 -3.58 11.12
C ILE A 308 13.54 -2.31 11.84
N VAL A 309 13.44 -1.16 11.18
CA VAL A 309 13.81 0.15 11.75
C VAL A 309 12.97 0.45 12.99
N GLY A 310 11.64 0.25 12.93
CA GLY A 310 10.73 0.47 14.07
C GLY A 310 11.10 -0.37 15.30
N ARG A 311 11.55 -1.62 15.08
CA ARG A 311 12.01 -2.52 16.15
C ARG A 311 13.37 -2.14 16.75
N ILE A 312 14.23 -1.47 15.98
CA ILE A 312 15.59 -1.10 16.45
C ILE A 312 15.55 0.23 17.17
N VAL A 313 14.90 1.24 16.58
CA VAL A 313 14.99 2.65 17.05
C VAL A 313 14.29 2.85 18.39
N ALA A 314 13.23 2.11 18.67
CA ALA A 314 12.44 2.30 19.88
C ALA A 314 12.73 1.29 21.02
N ARG A 315 13.80 0.51 20.94
CA ARG A 315 14.12 -0.51 21.96
C ARG A 315 14.09 0.09 23.37
N PRO A 316 13.50 -0.57 24.36
CA PRO A 316 12.94 -1.93 24.35
C PRO A 316 11.49 -2.02 23.82
N SER A 317 10.81 -0.91 23.53
CA SER A 317 9.52 -0.85 22.86
C SER A 317 9.68 -0.97 21.34
N GLU A 318 8.56 -0.88 20.59
CA GLU A 318 8.54 -0.93 19.15
C GLU A 318 7.76 0.27 18.60
N LEU A 319 8.21 0.82 17.48
CA LEU A 319 7.43 1.78 16.69
C LEU A 319 6.67 1.03 15.61
N ASP A 320 5.38 1.30 15.51
CA ASP A 320 4.55 0.74 14.46
C ASP A 320 5.01 1.22 13.06
N VAL A 321 4.90 0.32 12.09
CA VAL A 321 5.35 0.56 10.71
C VAL A 321 4.68 1.78 10.09
N GLY A 322 3.40 2.05 10.42
CA GLY A 322 2.68 3.22 9.95
C GLY A 322 3.36 4.55 10.33
N ILE A 323 3.95 4.63 11.52
CA ILE A 323 4.73 5.80 11.95
C ILE A 323 6.00 5.93 11.12
N VAL A 324 6.75 4.83 10.96
CA VAL A 324 8.03 4.85 10.23
C VAL A 324 7.82 5.19 8.76
N THR A 325 6.80 4.61 8.11
CA THR A 325 6.46 4.92 6.70
C THR A 325 6.02 6.38 6.53
N ALA A 326 5.33 6.96 7.51
CA ALA A 326 4.95 8.38 7.50
C ALA A 326 6.17 9.30 7.65
N LEU A 327 7.09 8.97 8.58
CA LEU A 327 8.33 9.74 8.79
C LEU A 327 9.24 9.75 7.56
N VAL A 328 9.30 8.67 6.80
CA VAL A 328 10.07 8.59 5.55
C VAL A 328 9.28 9.18 4.38
N GLY A 329 8.00 8.88 4.30
CA GLY A 329 7.15 9.23 3.16
C GLY A 329 6.81 10.71 3.08
N ALA A 330 6.55 11.38 4.20
CA ALA A 330 6.19 12.80 4.20
C ALA A 330 7.32 13.71 3.68
N PRO A 331 8.58 13.60 4.14
CA PRO A 331 9.69 14.36 3.55
C PRO A 331 9.91 14.04 2.06
N PHE A 332 9.79 12.78 1.68
CA PHE A 332 9.90 12.36 0.28
C PHE A 332 8.80 12.99 -0.59
N PHE A 333 7.56 13.02 -0.11
CA PHE A 333 6.45 13.66 -0.80
C PHE A 333 6.68 15.16 -0.98
N ILE A 334 7.11 15.86 0.09
CA ILE A 334 7.44 17.29 0.04
C ILE A 334 8.54 17.55 -1.00
N TRP A 335 9.56 16.69 -1.03
CA TRP A 335 10.66 16.81 -1.98
C TRP A 335 10.19 16.64 -3.43
N ILE A 336 9.32 15.66 -3.71
CA ILE A 336 8.74 15.46 -5.05
C ILE A 336 7.93 16.68 -5.46
N VAL A 337 7.01 17.16 -4.62
CA VAL A 337 6.13 18.29 -4.93
C VAL A 337 6.96 19.55 -5.21
N ARG A 338 8.02 19.80 -4.46
CA ARG A 338 8.93 20.93 -4.71
C ARG A 338 9.72 20.83 -6.03
N ARG A 339 10.04 19.62 -6.47
CA ARG A 339 10.76 19.40 -7.74
C ARG A 339 9.87 19.34 -8.98
N GLN A 340 8.65 18.90 -8.83
CA GLN A 340 7.66 19.02 -9.88
C GLN A 340 7.28 20.51 -9.96
N ARG A 341 7.90 21.23 -10.91
CA ARG A 341 7.35 22.52 -11.33
C ARG A 341 5.92 22.26 -11.74
N VAL A 342 4.98 22.82 -11.00
CA VAL A 342 3.57 22.87 -11.39
C VAL A 342 3.58 23.49 -12.77
N ARG A 343 3.36 22.69 -13.82
CA ARG A 343 2.97 23.23 -15.11
C ARG A 343 1.59 23.82 -14.85
N GLU A 344 1.55 25.11 -14.67
CA GLU A 344 0.31 25.86 -14.72
C GLU A 344 -0.38 25.49 -16.03
N LEU A 345 -1.60 25.02 -15.88
CA LEU A 345 -2.53 24.72 -16.98
C LEU A 345 -2.98 26.01 -17.64
#